data_61523426e961dd46987776e5be5f2bee
#
_entry.id   61523426e961dd46987776e5be5f2bee
#
_cell.length_a   1.000
_cell.length_b   1.000
_cell.length_c   1.000
_cell.angle_alpha   90.00
_cell.angle_beta   90.00
_cell.angle_gamma   90.00
#
_symmetry.space_group_name_H-M   'P 1'
#
loop_
_entity.id
_entity.type
_entity.pdbx_description
1 polymer ?
#
loop_
_entity_poly.entity_id
_entity_poly.type
_entity_poly.pdbx_seq_one_letter_code
_entity_poly.pdbx_strand_id
1 'polypeptide(L)'
;MYLIQVTVKESPIDGKGVFTLQTIKAGDVVWRFDSTHDKTLTRAEFDALDKREKEVLRKVAYLSKNTGRWVYPPTNDPALYTNHSKENNLSAVLNKAISEEPIFVANRDINVGEELTNNYHEFDDLTE
;
A
#
# COMPACT_ATOMS: atom_id res chain seq x y z
N MET A 1 -6.47 3.35 -0.30
CA MET A 1 -7.44 3.15 0.82
C MET A 1 -7.95 1.72 0.82
N TYR A 2 -7.90 1.06 1.97
CA TYR A 2 -8.48 -0.28 2.10
C TYR A 2 -10.00 -0.23 1.90
N LEU A 3 -10.51 -1.19 1.13
CA LEU A 3 -11.94 -1.31 0.82
C LEU A 3 -12.66 -2.32 1.70
N ILE A 4 -11.92 -2.98 2.60
CA ILE A 4 -12.41 -4.02 3.51
C ILE A 4 -12.13 -3.62 4.95
N GLN A 5 -12.75 -4.32 5.88
CA GLN A 5 -12.51 -4.08 7.30
C GLN A 5 -11.18 -4.70 7.72
N VAL A 6 -10.31 -3.89 8.30
CA VAL A 6 -8.98 -4.31 8.76
C VAL A 6 -8.71 -3.79 10.16
N THR A 7 -7.74 -4.39 10.83
CA THR A 7 -7.21 -3.92 12.11
C THR A 7 -5.69 -3.92 12.06
N VAL A 8 -5.07 -3.06 12.84
CA VAL A 8 -3.61 -2.98 12.99
C VAL A 8 -3.25 -3.57 14.34
N LYS A 9 -2.33 -4.52 14.34
CA LYS A 9 -1.80 -5.14 15.56
C LYS A 9 -0.38 -5.63 15.33
N GLU A 10 0.26 -6.12 16.39
CA GLU A 10 1.63 -6.63 16.29
C GLU A 10 1.74 -7.75 15.24
N SER A 11 2.80 -7.70 14.45
CA SER A 11 3.05 -8.61 13.35
C SER A 11 4.28 -9.47 13.63
N PRO A 12 4.25 -10.76 13.29
CA PRO A 12 5.45 -11.60 13.33
C PRO A 12 6.48 -11.25 12.25
N ILE A 13 6.08 -10.45 11.25
CA ILE A 13 6.99 -10.05 10.17
C ILE A 13 7.83 -8.87 10.60
N ASP A 14 7.20 -7.77 10.98
CA ASP A 14 7.89 -6.55 11.38
C ASP A 14 6.90 -5.61 12.10
N GLY A 15 7.27 -5.19 13.30
CA GLY A 15 6.52 -4.22 14.08
C GLY A 15 5.03 -4.49 14.12
N LYS A 16 4.26 -3.59 13.52
CA LYS A 16 2.81 -3.74 13.35
C LYS A 16 2.48 -4.19 11.93
N GLY A 17 1.33 -4.82 11.77
CA GLY A 17 0.82 -5.25 10.48
C GLY A 17 -0.67 -5.01 10.36
N VAL A 18 -1.21 -5.25 9.18
CA VAL A 18 -2.62 -5.11 8.87
C VAL A 18 -3.24 -6.49 8.78
N PHE A 19 -4.30 -6.72 9.52
CA PHE A 19 -4.98 -8.02 9.57
C PHE A 19 -6.44 -7.85 9.16
N THR A 20 -6.94 -8.76 8.33
CA THR A 20 -8.33 -8.66 7.86
C THR A 20 -9.32 -9.09 8.94
N LEU A 21 -10.41 -8.33 9.04
CA LEU A 21 -11.54 -8.64 9.92
C LEU A 21 -12.67 -9.38 9.19
N GLN A 22 -12.48 -9.65 7.90
CA GLN A 22 -13.48 -10.34 7.08
C GLN A 22 -12.80 -11.32 6.12
N THR A 23 -13.55 -12.32 5.66
CA THR A 23 -13.09 -13.25 4.63
C THR A 23 -12.98 -12.51 3.31
N ILE A 24 -11.89 -12.77 2.57
CA ILE A 24 -11.63 -12.18 1.26
C ILE A 24 -11.51 -13.32 0.26
N LYS A 25 -12.12 -13.16 -0.91
CA LYS A 25 -12.02 -14.15 -1.98
C LYS A 25 -10.92 -13.78 -2.97
N ALA A 26 -10.27 -14.79 -3.54
CA ALA A 26 -9.32 -14.58 -4.62
C ALA A 26 -9.96 -13.71 -5.72
N GLY A 27 -9.26 -12.68 -6.16
CA GLY A 27 -9.73 -11.73 -7.15
C GLY A 27 -10.41 -10.49 -6.61
N ASP A 28 -10.76 -10.46 -5.32
CA ASP A 28 -11.36 -9.27 -4.73
C ASP A 28 -10.34 -8.11 -4.69
N VAL A 29 -10.81 -6.90 -5.02
CA VAL A 29 -10.02 -5.69 -4.86
C VAL A 29 -10.03 -5.30 -3.38
N VAL A 30 -8.87 -5.30 -2.77
CA VAL A 30 -8.70 -5.08 -1.33
C VAL A 30 -8.29 -3.64 -1.02
N TRP A 31 -7.45 -3.05 -1.87
CA TRP A 31 -6.99 -1.68 -1.71
C TRP A 31 -6.98 -0.98 -3.07
N ARG A 32 -7.36 0.29 -3.09
CA ARG A 32 -7.18 1.14 -4.26
C ARG A 32 -6.83 2.55 -3.84
N PHE A 33 -6.12 3.26 -4.71
CA PHE A 33 -5.85 4.67 -4.53
C PHE A 33 -7.16 5.47 -4.57
N ASP A 34 -7.33 6.37 -3.60
CA ASP A 34 -8.47 7.29 -3.55
C ASP A 34 -7.94 8.70 -3.40
N SER A 35 -8.12 9.54 -4.42
CA SER A 35 -7.58 10.90 -4.47
C SER A 35 -8.16 11.83 -3.39
N THR A 36 -9.30 11.49 -2.80
CA THR A 36 -9.89 12.28 -1.70
C THR A 36 -9.35 11.86 -0.34
N HIS A 37 -8.69 10.72 -0.25
CA HIS A 37 -8.15 10.13 0.98
C HIS A 37 -6.62 10.08 0.97
N ASP A 38 -6.05 9.48 -0.07
CA ASP A 38 -4.61 9.31 -0.19
C ASP A 38 -3.94 10.56 -0.75
N LYS A 39 -2.63 10.70 -0.48
CA LYS A 39 -1.85 11.88 -0.85
C LYS A 39 -0.86 11.54 -1.95
N THR A 40 -0.55 12.53 -2.78
CA THR A 40 0.49 12.40 -3.81
C THR A 40 1.36 13.64 -3.84
N LEU A 41 2.62 13.45 -4.25
CA LEU A 41 3.54 14.51 -4.60
C LEU A 41 4.18 14.18 -5.94
N THR A 42 4.35 15.20 -6.78
CA THR A 42 5.21 15.05 -7.96
C THR A 42 6.66 14.92 -7.54
N ARG A 43 7.53 14.45 -8.43
CA ARG A 43 8.97 14.41 -8.15
C ARG A 43 9.51 15.80 -7.83
N ALA A 44 9.07 16.82 -8.55
CA ALA A 44 9.50 18.20 -8.31
C ALA A 44 9.05 18.70 -6.93
N GLU A 45 7.83 18.40 -6.53
CA GLU A 45 7.33 18.75 -5.18
C GLU A 45 8.12 18.04 -4.08
N PHE A 46 8.42 16.76 -4.27
CA PHE A 46 9.24 16.01 -3.33
C PHE A 46 10.65 16.59 -3.24
N ASP A 47 11.27 16.89 -4.38
CA ASP A 47 12.64 17.43 -4.43
C ASP A 47 12.74 18.80 -3.76
N ALA A 48 11.66 19.56 -3.72
CA ALA A 48 11.59 20.87 -3.05
C ALA A 48 11.48 20.76 -1.53
N LEU A 49 11.22 19.58 -0.98
CA LEU A 49 11.17 19.36 0.46
C LEU A 49 12.57 19.46 1.08
N ASP A 50 12.65 19.80 2.35
CA ASP A 50 13.92 19.76 3.07
C ASP A 50 14.32 18.30 3.35
N LYS A 51 15.56 18.11 3.81
CA LYS A 51 16.12 16.78 4.06
C LYS A 51 15.28 15.98 5.06
N ARG A 52 14.82 16.62 6.14
CA ARG A 52 14.05 15.96 7.19
C ARG A 52 12.68 15.52 6.69
N GLU A 53 12.00 16.38 5.95
CA GLU A 53 10.70 16.06 5.35
C GLU A 53 10.81 14.89 4.38
N LYS A 54 11.87 14.87 3.55
CA LYS A 54 12.13 13.74 2.64
C LYS A 54 12.35 12.43 3.39
N GLU A 55 13.11 12.46 4.49
CA GLU A 55 13.37 11.27 5.30
C GLU A 55 12.07 10.71 5.90
N VAL A 56 11.22 11.59 6.43
CA VAL A 56 9.92 11.19 6.99
C VAL A 56 9.03 10.58 5.90
N LEU A 57 8.95 11.25 4.77
CA LEU A 57 8.06 10.82 3.68
C LEU A 57 8.49 9.48 3.08
N ARG A 58 9.80 9.24 2.92
CA ARG A 58 10.32 7.98 2.37
C ARG A 58 9.93 6.75 3.20
N LYS A 59 9.63 6.93 4.48
CA LYS A 59 9.22 5.82 5.36
C LYS A 59 7.78 5.38 5.14
N VAL A 60 6.95 6.26 4.60
CA VAL A 60 5.50 6.05 4.50
C VAL A 60 4.98 6.08 3.07
N ALA A 61 5.78 6.57 2.12
CA ALA A 61 5.40 6.73 0.73
C ALA A 61 6.10 5.70 -0.16
N TYR A 62 5.47 5.37 -1.28
CA TYR A 62 6.14 4.66 -2.36
C TYR A 62 6.26 5.58 -3.58
N LEU A 63 7.30 5.36 -4.38
CA LEU A 63 7.45 6.04 -5.66
C LEU A 63 6.83 5.14 -6.75
N SER A 64 5.70 5.57 -7.27
CA SER A 64 4.92 4.76 -8.20
C SER A 64 5.69 4.48 -9.49
N LYS A 65 5.81 3.21 -9.87
CA LYS A 65 6.35 2.79 -11.15
C LYS A 65 5.49 3.24 -12.32
N ASN A 66 4.21 3.48 -12.07
CA ASN A 66 3.23 3.76 -13.11
C ASN A 66 3.06 5.26 -13.38
N THR A 67 3.08 6.09 -12.34
CA THR A 67 2.84 7.53 -12.47
C THR A 67 4.08 8.39 -12.24
N GLY A 68 5.11 7.84 -11.61
CA GLY A 68 6.31 8.60 -11.21
C GLY A 68 6.05 9.56 -10.05
N ARG A 69 4.89 9.46 -9.39
CA ARG A 69 4.54 10.28 -8.24
C ARG A 69 4.82 9.52 -6.95
N TRP A 70 5.10 10.27 -5.91
CA TRP A 70 5.14 9.74 -4.56
C TRP A 70 3.71 9.61 -4.05
N VAL A 71 3.36 8.43 -3.52
CA VAL A 71 2.02 8.12 -3.03
C VAL A 71 2.13 7.71 -1.56
N TYR A 72 1.29 8.28 -0.71
CA TYR A 72 1.31 7.95 0.71
C TYR A 72 -0.09 8.12 1.32
N PRO A 73 -0.42 7.30 2.34
CA PRO A 73 -1.70 7.42 3.04
C PRO A 73 -1.67 8.56 4.05
N PRO A 74 -2.84 9.01 4.51
CA PRO A 74 -2.88 9.99 5.59
C PRO A 74 -2.39 9.39 6.90
N THR A 75 -2.09 10.26 7.87
CA THR A 75 -1.66 9.86 9.20
C THR A 75 -2.67 8.92 9.85
N ASN A 76 -2.17 7.86 10.49
CA ASN A 76 -2.96 6.82 11.18
C ASN A 76 -3.77 5.90 10.27
N ASP A 77 -3.57 5.96 8.97
CA ASP A 77 -4.22 5.03 8.05
C ASP A 77 -3.60 3.63 8.18
N PRO A 78 -4.43 2.57 8.17
CA PRO A 78 -3.90 1.19 8.25
C PRO A 78 -2.88 0.85 7.17
N ALA A 79 -2.99 1.46 5.98
CA ALA A 79 -2.06 1.20 4.89
C ALA A 79 -0.60 1.49 5.25
N LEU A 80 -0.34 2.37 6.22
CA LEU A 80 1.01 2.65 6.73
C LEU A 80 1.71 1.41 7.29
N TYR A 81 0.94 0.41 7.70
CA TYR A 81 1.44 -0.78 8.40
C TYR A 81 1.40 -2.05 7.54
N THR A 82 1.10 -1.93 6.24
CA THR A 82 1.11 -3.08 5.35
C THR A 82 2.55 -3.56 5.14
N ASN A 83 2.85 -4.76 5.62
CA ASN A 83 4.20 -5.31 5.55
C ASN A 83 4.50 -5.90 4.18
N HIS A 84 5.80 -5.89 3.85
CA HIS A 84 6.34 -6.54 2.67
C HIS A 84 6.53 -8.04 2.93
N SER A 85 6.19 -8.86 1.95
CA SER A 85 6.49 -10.29 1.96
C SER A 85 6.69 -10.79 0.53
N LYS A 86 7.63 -11.71 0.36
CA LYS A 86 7.79 -12.43 -0.92
C LYS A 86 6.64 -13.42 -1.14
N GLU A 87 5.99 -13.83 -0.06
CA GLU A 87 4.82 -14.70 -0.08
C GLU A 87 3.53 -13.88 0.10
N ASN A 88 3.48 -12.73 -0.57
CA ASN A 88 2.39 -11.77 -0.46
C ASN A 88 1.06 -12.37 -0.89
N ASN A 89 0.00 -12.02 -0.16
CA ASN A 89 -1.37 -12.40 -0.51
C ASN A 89 -2.13 -11.30 -1.26
N LEU A 90 -1.57 -10.10 -1.36
CA LEU A 90 -2.08 -9.01 -2.19
C LEU A 90 -1.14 -8.77 -3.36
N SER A 91 -1.67 -8.81 -4.57
CA SER A 91 -0.89 -8.53 -5.77
C SER A 91 -1.23 -7.15 -6.32
N ALA A 92 -0.22 -6.41 -6.76
CA ALA A 92 -0.40 -5.13 -7.43
C ALA A 92 -0.81 -5.37 -8.89
N VAL A 93 -1.94 -4.81 -9.29
CA VAL A 93 -2.48 -4.94 -10.64
C VAL A 93 -2.78 -3.56 -11.18
N LEU A 94 -2.28 -3.26 -12.38
CA LEU A 94 -2.60 -1.99 -13.04
C LEU A 94 -3.85 -2.18 -13.90
N ASN A 95 -4.91 -1.46 -13.55
CA ASN A 95 -6.14 -1.39 -14.32
C ASN A 95 -6.52 0.08 -14.52
N LYS A 96 -6.16 0.63 -15.68
CA LYS A 96 -6.35 2.05 -15.98
C LYS A 96 -7.83 2.47 -16.05
N ALA A 97 -8.74 1.53 -16.22
CA ALA A 97 -10.18 1.82 -16.14
C ALA A 97 -10.61 2.16 -14.71
N ILE A 98 -9.85 1.71 -13.71
CA ILE A 98 -10.14 1.95 -12.29
C ILE A 98 -9.28 3.08 -11.75
N SER A 99 -7.96 3.06 -11.99
CA SER A 99 -7.01 4.00 -11.40
C SER A 99 -5.71 4.04 -12.20
N GLU A 100 -5.01 5.18 -12.15
CA GLU A 100 -3.65 5.30 -12.68
C GLU A 100 -2.63 4.63 -11.78
N GLU A 101 -2.93 4.49 -10.47
CA GLU A 101 -2.15 3.74 -9.53
C GLU A 101 -2.58 2.28 -9.52
N PRO A 102 -1.68 1.35 -9.18
CA PRO A 102 -2.07 -0.05 -9.06
C PRO A 102 -3.12 -0.24 -7.96
N ILE A 103 -4.00 -1.19 -8.18
CA ILE A 103 -4.89 -1.71 -7.15
C ILE A 103 -4.27 -2.95 -6.55
N PHE A 104 -4.62 -3.29 -5.31
CA PHE A 104 -4.18 -4.53 -4.69
C PHE A 104 -5.33 -5.52 -4.64
N VAL A 105 -5.09 -6.67 -5.24
CA VAL A 105 -6.08 -7.73 -5.43
C VAL A 105 -5.64 -8.96 -4.65
N ALA A 106 -6.56 -9.63 -3.98
CA ALA A 106 -6.26 -10.89 -3.30
C ALA A 106 -5.87 -11.95 -4.35
N ASN A 107 -4.69 -12.54 -4.19
CA ASN A 107 -4.21 -13.57 -5.13
C ASN A 107 -4.60 -14.99 -4.69
N ARG A 108 -5.28 -15.11 -3.56
CA ARG A 108 -5.87 -16.34 -3.03
C ARG A 108 -6.99 -15.97 -2.07
N ASP A 109 -7.75 -16.95 -1.61
CA ASP A 109 -8.71 -16.72 -0.52
C ASP A 109 -7.94 -16.40 0.76
N ILE A 110 -8.42 -15.42 1.51
CA ILE A 110 -7.80 -14.97 2.76
C ILE A 110 -8.84 -15.07 3.87
N ASN A 111 -8.47 -15.74 4.95
CA ASN A 111 -9.36 -15.94 6.09
C ASN A 111 -9.28 -14.78 7.10
N VAL A 112 -10.36 -14.59 7.86
CA VAL A 112 -10.38 -13.64 8.98
C VAL A 112 -9.16 -13.88 9.87
N GLY A 113 -8.47 -12.81 10.23
CA GLY A 113 -7.31 -12.86 11.10
C GLY A 113 -5.97 -13.04 10.40
N GLU A 114 -5.95 -13.31 9.11
CA GLU A 114 -4.69 -13.37 8.37
C GLU A 114 -4.11 -11.98 8.14
N GLU A 115 -2.79 -11.89 8.16
CA GLU A 115 -2.09 -10.64 7.84
C GLU A 115 -2.12 -10.37 6.34
N LEU A 116 -2.43 -9.13 5.95
CA LEU A 116 -2.39 -8.67 4.57
C LEU A 116 -0.99 -8.17 4.25
N THR A 117 -0.39 -8.73 3.21
CA THR A 117 0.97 -8.38 2.79
C THR A 117 1.00 -8.10 1.30
N ASN A 118 1.86 -7.17 0.90
CA ASN A 118 2.16 -6.92 -0.50
C ASN A 118 3.65 -7.11 -0.75
N ASN A 119 4.05 -7.02 -2.01
CA ASN A 119 5.44 -7.09 -2.41
C ASN A 119 5.83 -5.74 -3.00
N TYR A 120 6.67 -5.00 -2.31
CA TYR A 120 7.07 -3.65 -2.70
C TYR A 120 7.70 -3.60 -4.08
N HIS A 121 8.37 -4.66 -4.51
CA HIS A 121 8.96 -4.74 -5.85
C HIS A 121 7.93 -4.64 -6.97
N GLU A 122 6.66 -4.92 -6.69
CA GLU A 122 5.61 -4.88 -7.71
C GLU A 122 5.14 -3.47 -8.05
N PHE A 123 5.35 -2.49 -7.17
CA PHE A 123 4.80 -1.14 -7.36
C PHE A 123 5.70 0.02 -6.95
N ASP A 124 6.75 -0.23 -6.17
CA ASP A 124 7.66 0.81 -5.67
C ASP A 124 8.94 0.83 -6.51
N ASP A 125 9.20 1.97 -7.16
CA ASP A 125 10.36 2.16 -8.03
C ASP A 125 11.69 2.21 -7.26
N LEU A 126 11.66 2.46 -5.95
CA LEU A 126 12.85 2.49 -5.10
C LEU A 126 13.27 1.12 -4.59
N THR A 127 12.42 0.11 -4.75
CA THR A 127 12.66 -1.25 -4.28
C THR A 127 13.18 -2.10 -5.43
N GLU A 128 14.34 -2.67 -5.26
CA GLU A 128 15.00 -3.52 -6.26
C GLU A 128 14.81 -5.01 -6.01
#